data_02a2274a5995ba79328297334b7d1664
#
_entry.id   02a2274a5995ba79328297334b7d1664
#
_cell.length_a   1.000
_cell.length_b   1.000
_cell.length_c   1.000
_cell.angle_alpha   90.00
_cell.angle_beta   90.00
_cell.angle_gamma   90.00
#
_symmetry.space_group_name_H-M   'P 1'
#
loop_
_entity.id
_entity.type
_entity.pdbx_description
1 polymer ?
#
loop_
_entity_poly.entity_id
_entity_poly.type
_entity_poly.pdbx_seq_one_letter_code
_entity_poly.pdbx_strand_id
1 'polypeptide(L)'
;TGKLVIPGGIDPHTHMDLPFGGTSSSDDFETGTRAAAFGGTTSIIDFAVQYKGQALNEALDVWFAKAEGKAVADYGFHLICTDLPDERLPEMKAMIDQGVSSFKLFMAYPGVFLVDDGTAMTAAGEHGGLICMRAENGVVIDVLVKRALAAGYTAPKYHALTRPTKAEAEGVHRAIAIAEMANSPVYIVHLSCYDALKEVQNARDLGLPAYAETCPQYLLLDYSLYEKPGFEGAKYVMTPPLRDRENQEKLWRGLRSDDLQVISTDHCPFCMKEQKELGVDDFSKIPNGGPGVENRM
;
A
#
# COMPACT_ATOMS: atom_id res chain seq x y z
N THR A 1 3.75 -38.23 -2.91
CA THR A 1 2.97 -38.67 -4.06
C THR A 1 2.76 -37.53 -5.06
N GLY A 2 3.86 -36.93 -5.58
CA GLY A 2 3.85 -35.96 -6.66
C GLY A 2 3.43 -34.54 -6.26
N LYS A 3 3.41 -34.20 -4.97
CA LYS A 3 3.17 -32.84 -4.45
C LYS A 3 4.43 -32.32 -3.77
N LEU A 4 4.71 -31.04 -3.94
CA LEU A 4 5.72 -30.33 -3.16
C LEU A 4 5.09 -29.85 -1.85
N VAL A 5 5.84 -30.00 -0.75
CA VAL A 5 5.49 -29.40 0.54
C VAL A 5 6.42 -28.21 0.73
N ILE A 6 5.84 -27.03 0.84
CA ILE A 6 6.56 -25.77 1.01
C ILE A 6 6.05 -25.05 2.28
N PRO A 7 6.82 -24.14 2.86
CA PRO A 7 6.31 -23.24 3.90
C PRO A 7 5.08 -22.47 3.41
N GLY A 8 4.16 -22.18 4.31
CA GLY A 8 3.03 -21.29 3.99
C GLY A 8 3.52 -19.89 3.68
N GLY A 9 2.80 -19.18 2.80
CA GLY A 9 3.13 -17.81 2.44
C GLY A 9 2.90 -16.84 3.58
N ILE A 10 3.73 -15.79 3.66
CA ILE A 10 3.52 -14.62 4.52
C ILE A 10 3.16 -13.46 3.61
N ASP A 11 1.97 -12.87 3.79
CA ASP A 11 1.56 -11.66 3.08
C ASP A 11 1.74 -10.45 4.00
N PRO A 12 2.77 -9.61 3.76
CA PRO A 12 3.05 -8.48 4.63
C PRO A 12 2.24 -7.23 4.30
N HIS A 13 1.20 -7.31 3.46
CA HIS A 13 0.43 -6.14 3.08
C HIS A 13 -1.03 -6.49 2.79
N THR A 14 -1.86 -6.37 3.82
CA THR A 14 -3.32 -6.56 3.72
C THR A 14 -4.08 -5.45 4.45
N HIS A 15 -5.36 -5.30 4.12
CA HIS A 15 -6.25 -4.28 4.68
C HIS A 15 -7.63 -4.89 4.97
N MET A 16 -7.69 -5.73 6.02
CA MET A 16 -8.94 -6.35 6.47
C MET A 16 -9.80 -5.35 7.24
N ASP A 17 -11.08 -5.29 6.93
CA ASP A 17 -12.06 -4.42 7.60
C ASP A 17 -11.58 -2.94 7.68
N LEU A 18 -10.92 -2.46 6.61
CA LEU A 18 -10.37 -1.10 6.54
C LEU A 18 -11.47 -0.10 6.17
N PRO A 19 -11.79 0.88 7.03
CA PRO A 19 -12.62 2.03 6.65
C PRO A 19 -11.87 2.92 5.64
N PHE A 20 -12.35 2.98 4.40
CA PHE A 20 -11.72 3.78 3.35
C PHE A 20 -12.72 4.16 2.24
N GLY A 21 -12.57 5.35 1.67
CA GLY A 21 -13.35 5.79 0.51
C GLY A 21 -14.86 5.92 0.76
N GLY A 22 -15.27 6.20 2.00
CA GLY A 22 -16.69 6.34 2.37
C GLY A 22 -17.40 5.01 2.65
N THR A 23 -16.65 3.91 2.69
CA THR A 23 -17.11 2.55 3.00
C THR A 23 -16.02 1.79 3.78
N SER A 24 -16.12 0.47 3.89
CA SER A 24 -15.05 -0.38 4.44
C SER A 24 -14.69 -1.47 3.43
N SER A 25 -13.44 -1.97 3.48
CA SER A 25 -13.07 -3.15 2.67
C SER A 25 -14.05 -4.30 2.96
N SER A 26 -14.39 -5.07 1.92
CA SER A 26 -15.46 -6.07 2.00
C SER A 26 -15.08 -7.34 2.75
N ASP A 27 -13.77 -7.60 2.92
CA ASP A 27 -13.30 -8.69 3.74
C ASP A 27 -12.91 -8.21 5.14
N ASP A 28 -13.39 -8.92 6.14
CA ASP A 28 -12.93 -8.83 7.52
C ASP A 28 -11.81 -9.87 7.80
N PHE A 29 -11.36 -9.97 9.05
CA PHE A 29 -10.32 -10.93 9.44
C PHE A 29 -10.76 -12.39 9.30
N GLU A 30 -12.07 -12.70 9.38
CA GLU A 30 -12.55 -14.07 9.15
C GLU A 30 -12.51 -14.41 7.67
N THR A 31 -13.17 -13.62 6.82
CA THR A 31 -13.31 -13.91 5.38
C THR A 31 -11.99 -13.77 4.65
N GLY A 32 -11.22 -12.72 4.92
CA GLY A 32 -9.93 -12.47 4.27
C GLY A 32 -8.86 -13.49 4.66
N THR A 33 -8.76 -13.90 5.95
CA THR A 33 -7.78 -14.93 6.33
C THR A 33 -8.19 -16.33 5.87
N ARG A 34 -9.48 -16.60 5.70
CA ARG A 34 -9.94 -17.83 5.01
C ARG A 34 -9.50 -17.84 3.55
N ALA A 35 -9.69 -16.74 2.81
CA ALA A 35 -9.20 -16.61 1.45
C ALA A 35 -7.67 -16.76 1.38
N ALA A 36 -6.93 -16.15 2.31
CA ALA A 36 -5.48 -16.32 2.45
C ALA A 36 -5.08 -17.79 2.58
N ALA A 37 -5.72 -18.53 3.49
CA ALA A 37 -5.44 -19.95 3.72
C ALA A 37 -5.74 -20.80 2.48
N PHE A 38 -6.84 -20.55 1.75
CA PHE A 38 -7.14 -21.21 0.48
C PHE A 38 -6.06 -20.96 -0.58
N GLY A 39 -5.49 -19.75 -0.61
CA GLY A 39 -4.38 -19.37 -1.49
C GLY A 39 -2.99 -19.82 -1.02
N GLY A 40 -2.88 -20.53 0.12
CA GLY A 40 -1.60 -21.00 0.66
C GLY A 40 -0.85 -19.95 1.50
N THR A 41 -1.45 -18.82 1.79
CA THR A 41 -0.94 -17.81 2.73
C THR A 41 -1.38 -18.18 4.15
N THR A 42 -0.42 -18.41 5.03
CA THR A 42 -0.67 -18.88 6.41
C THR A 42 -0.44 -17.80 7.46
N SER A 43 0.15 -16.68 7.07
CA SER A 43 0.35 -15.53 7.93
C SER A 43 0.10 -14.24 7.16
N ILE A 44 -0.53 -13.27 7.79
CA ILE A 44 -0.71 -11.93 7.23
C ILE A 44 -0.11 -10.88 8.17
N ILE A 45 0.33 -9.76 7.60
CA ILE A 45 0.64 -8.57 8.39
C ILE A 45 -0.27 -7.45 7.86
N ASP A 46 -1.26 -7.09 8.65
CA ASP A 46 -2.27 -6.09 8.32
C ASP A 46 -1.85 -4.69 8.79
N PHE A 47 -2.55 -3.67 8.38
CA PHE A 47 -2.24 -2.29 8.71
C PHE A 47 -3.27 -1.69 9.69
N ALA A 48 -2.91 -1.62 10.96
CA ALA A 48 -3.67 -0.84 11.94
C ALA A 48 -3.58 0.65 11.62
N VAL A 49 -4.70 1.36 11.62
CA VAL A 49 -4.78 2.78 11.23
C VAL A 49 -4.92 3.65 12.48
N GLN A 50 -3.94 4.53 12.69
CA GLN A 50 -4.06 5.62 13.64
C GLN A 50 -4.81 6.78 12.98
N TYR A 51 -5.83 7.29 13.63
CA TYR A 51 -6.50 8.52 13.25
C TYR A 51 -5.90 9.72 13.98
N LYS A 52 -6.07 10.91 13.40
CA LYS A 52 -5.53 12.15 13.95
C LYS A 52 -5.95 12.36 15.42
N GLY A 53 -4.97 12.63 16.27
CA GLY A 53 -5.17 12.81 17.73
C GLY A 53 -5.23 11.50 18.54
N GLN A 54 -5.29 10.33 17.88
CA GLN A 54 -5.32 9.03 18.55
C GLN A 54 -3.91 8.57 18.95
N ALA A 55 -3.76 7.93 20.11
CA ALA A 55 -2.52 7.28 20.50
C ALA A 55 -2.25 6.02 19.66
N LEU A 56 -0.97 5.65 19.48
CA LEU A 56 -0.59 4.50 18.64
C LEU A 56 -1.10 3.17 19.22
N ASN A 57 -1.05 2.99 20.54
CA ASN A 57 -1.58 1.79 21.20
C ASN A 57 -3.10 1.68 21.07
N GLU A 58 -3.83 2.78 21.17
CA GLU A 58 -5.30 2.77 20.97
C GLU A 58 -5.67 2.31 19.55
N ALA A 59 -4.90 2.75 18.55
CA ALA A 59 -5.10 2.30 17.18
C ALA A 59 -4.83 0.80 17.05
N LEU A 60 -3.76 0.30 17.66
CA LEU A 60 -3.38 -1.10 17.64
C LEU A 60 -4.43 -1.97 18.32
N ASP A 61 -4.95 -1.55 19.49
CA ASP A 61 -5.98 -2.26 20.24
C ASP A 61 -7.27 -2.45 19.43
N VAL A 62 -7.64 -1.44 18.62
CA VAL A 62 -8.81 -1.55 17.72
C VAL A 62 -8.60 -2.68 16.69
N TRP A 63 -7.40 -2.80 16.11
CA TRP A 63 -7.11 -3.85 15.14
C TRP A 63 -7.00 -5.24 15.76
N PHE A 64 -6.41 -5.34 16.93
CA PHE A 64 -6.45 -6.61 17.69
C PHE A 64 -7.89 -7.06 17.96
N ALA A 65 -8.76 -6.16 18.40
CA ALA A 65 -10.18 -6.47 18.64
C ALA A 65 -10.93 -6.90 17.36
N LYS A 66 -10.52 -6.41 16.19
CA LYS A 66 -11.07 -6.86 14.90
C LYS A 66 -10.63 -8.26 14.52
N ALA A 67 -9.41 -8.66 14.87
CA ALA A 67 -8.80 -9.93 14.46
C ALA A 67 -9.03 -11.06 15.45
N GLU A 68 -9.06 -10.75 16.75
CA GLU A 68 -9.16 -11.74 17.83
C GLU A 68 -10.43 -12.59 17.71
N GLY A 69 -10.23 -13.91 17.72
CA GLY A 69 -11.31 -14.90 17.61
C GLY A 69 -11.93 -15.03 16.21
N LYS A 70 -11.46 -14.25 15.20
CA LYS A 70 -11.95 -14.31 13.81
C LYS A 70 -10.89 -14.83 12.84
N ALA A 71 -9.64 -14.37 12.96
CA ALA A 71 -8.58 -14.78 12.09
C ALA A 71 -8.32 -16.29 12.17
N VAL A 72 -8.23 -16.96 11.01
CA VAL A 72 -7.94 -18.41 10.89
C VAL A 72 -6.49 -18.67 10.44
N ALA A 73 -5.73 -17.62 10.17
CA ALA A 73 -4.30 -17.63 9.89
C ALA A 73 -3.57 -16.82 10.97
N ASP A 74 -2.26 -16.99 11.09
CA ASP A 74 -1.45 -16.13 11.94
C ASP A 74 -1.49 -14.68 11.44
N TYR A 75 -1.47 -13.74 12.37
CA TYR A 75 -1.51 -12.31 12.00
C TYR A 75 -0.59 -11.46 12.87
N GLY A 76 -0.14 -10.38 12.27
CA GLY A 76 0.57 -9.28 12.93
C GLY A 76 0.14 -7.95 12.33
N PHE A 77 0.72 -6.85 12.82
CA PHE A 77 0.34 -5.51 12.38
C PHE A 77 1.56 -4.64 12.07
N HIS A 78 1.43 -3.87 11.00
CA HIS A 78 2.08 -2.58 10.81
C HIS A 78 1.19 -1.47 11.38
N LEU A 79 1.74 -0.30 11.67
CA LEU A 79 0.98 0.86 12.10
C LEU A 79 1.00 1.97 11.04
N ILE A 80 -0.16 2.36 10.52
CA ILE A 80 -0.30 3.57 9.72
C ILE A 80 -0.34 4.76 10.67
N CYS A 81 0.60 5.68 10.49
CA CYS A 81 0.69 6.90 11.29
C CYS A 81 0.26 8.10 10.44
N THR A 82 -0.74 8.84 10.92
CA THR A 82 -1.28 10.03 10.27
C THR A 82 -1.00 11.31 11.04
N ASP A 83 -0.60 11.17 12.30
CA ASP A 83 -0.38 12.26 13.24
C ASP A 83 0.73 11.89 14.24
N LEU A 84 1.94 12.37 13.98
CA LEU A 84 3.13 12.10 14.79
C LEU A 84 3.76 13.42 15.25
N PRO A 85 3.12 14.19 16.16
CA PRO A 85 3.80 15.31 16.79
C PRO A 85 4.94 14.79 17.69
N ASP A 86 5.91 15.65 17.99
CA ASP A 86 7.12 15.27 18.73
C ASP A 86 6.82 14.56 20.07
N GLU A 87 5.73 14.95 20.73
CA GLU A 87 5.29 14.34 21.99
C GLU A 87 4.85 12.88 21.82
N ARG A 88 4.46 12.50 20.60
CA ARG A 88 3.97 11.15 20.27
C ARG A 88 5.05 10.21 19.77
N LEU A 89 6.21 10.73 19.35
CA LEU A 89 7.31 9.91 18.85
C LEU A 89 7.77 8.82 19.83
N PRO A 90 7.81 9.05 21.16
CA PRO A 90 8.15 8.00 22.11
C PRO A 90 7.19 6.81 22.11
N GLU A 91 5.95 6.97 21.62
CA GLU A 91 4.99 5.87 21.51
C GLU A 91 5.47 4.82 20.48
N MET A 92 6.23 5.22 19.45
CA MET A 92 6.79 4.28 18.46
C MET A 92 7.71 3.26 19.13
N LYS A 93 8.54 3.70 20.07
CA LYS A 93 9.40 2.81 20.86
C LYS A 93 8.57 1.80 21.67
N ALA A 94 7.48 2.25 22.27
CA ALA A 94 6.57 1.37 23.00
C ALA A 94 5.90 0.32 22.09
N MET A 95 5.58 0.69 20.84
CA MET A 95 5.05 -0.26 19.85
C MET A 95 6.10 -1.31 19.45
N ILE A 96 7.35 -0.90 19.24
CA ILE A 96 8.45 -1.80 18.94
C ILE A 96 8.65 -2.81 20.07
N ASP A 97 8.60 -2.37 21.33
CA ASP A 97 8.73 -3.23 22.50
C ASP A 97 7.56 -4.23 22.62
N GLN A 98 6.41 -3.94 22.01
CA GLN A 98 5.24 -4.83 21.90
C GLN A 98 5.29 -5.75 20.66
N GLY A 99 6.32 -5.63 19.80
CA GLY A 99 6.49 -6.45 18.62
C GLY A 99 6.01 -5.82 17.31
N VAL A 100 5.48 -4.59 17.34
CA VAL A 100 5.11 -3.81 16.13
C VAL A 100 6.27 -2.92 15.76
N SER A 101 7.14 -3.39 14.85
CA SER A 101 8.41 -2.74 14.51
C SER A 101 8.39 -1.96 13.18
N SER A 102 7.23 -1.77 12.59
CA SER A 102 7.10 -1.12 11.29
C SER A 102 5.93 -0.14 11.24
N PHE A 103 6.21 1.03 10.64
CA PHE A 103 5.30 2.16 10.62
C PHE A 103 5.10 2.64 9.18
N LYS A 104 3.85 2.75 8.73
CA LYS A 104 3.52 3.20 7.38
C LYS A 104 3.22 4.69 7.38
N LEU A 105 3.93 5.41 6.52
CA LEU A 105 3.73 6.83 6.25
C LEU A 105 3.30 7.04 4.80
N PHE A 106 2.60 8.14 4.56
CA PHE A 106 2.01 8.44 3.26
C PHE A 106 2.50 9.79 2.72
N MET A 107 2.98 9.81 1.49
CA MET A 107 3.21 11.04 0.70
C MET A 107 2.01 11.40 -0.18
N ALA A 108 0.90 10.70 -0.03
CA ALA A 108 -0.34 10.88 -0.77
C ALA A 108 -1.54 11.07 0.16
N TYR A 109 -2.70 11.38 -0.40
CA TYR A 109 -3.96 11.66 0.30
C TYR A 109 -3.87 12.88 1.24
N PRO A 110 -3.67 14.11 0.68
CA PRO A 110 -3.63 15.35 1.45
C PRO A 110 -4.87 15.52 2.35
N GLY A 111 -4.65 15.87 3.61
CA GLY A 111 -5.71 16.07 4.60
C GLY A 111 -6.28 14.79 5.23
N VAL A 112 -5.84 13.59 4.77
CA VAL A 112 -6.28 12.29 5.31
C VAL A 112 -5.11 11.52 5.90
N PHE A 113 -4.15 11.10 5.07
CA PHE A 113 -3.00 10.28 5.47
C PHE A 113 -1.65 10.93 5.23
N LEU A 114 -1.58 11.96 4.37
CA LEU A 114 -0.31 12.58 4.01
C LEU A 114 0.38 13.17 5.25
N VAL A 115 1.61 12.74 5.51
CA VAL A 115 2.54 13.36 6.46
C VAL A 115 3.51 14.29 5.72
N ASP A 116 4.02 15.32 6.40
CA ASP A 116 5.06 16.18 5.84
C ASP A 116 6.45 15.52 5.87
N ASP A 117 7.39 16.09 5.10
CA ASP A 117 8.74 15.54 4.97
C ASP A 117 9.52 15.61 6.31
N GLY A 118 9.24 16.59 7.16
CA GLY A 118 9.85 16.73 8.50
C GLY A 118 9.41 15.58 9.42
N THR A 119 8.11 15.29 9.48
CA THR A 119 7.56 14.16 10.24
C THR A 119 8.14 12.84 9.74
N ALA A 120 8.20 12.63 8.41
CA ALA A 120 8.77 11.42 7.83
C ALA A 120 10.24 11.22 8.23
N MET A 121 11.05 12.28 8.18
CA MET A 121 12.47 12.23 8.56
C MET A 121 12.64 11.93 10.06
N THR A 122 11.87 12.59 10.92
CA THR A 122 11.93 12.36 12.38
C THR A 122 11.55 10.92 12.71
N ALA A 123 10.43 10.44 12.18
CA ALA A 123 9.97 9.08 12.40
C ALA A 123 11.00 8.03 11.92
N ALA A 124 11.68 8.27 10.79
CA ALA A 124 12.69 7.36 10.26
C ALA A 124 13.95 7.30 11.14
N GLY A 125 14.37 8.42 11.72
CA GLY A 125 15.69 8.55 12.38
C GLY A 125 15.73 8.10 13.84
N GLU A 126 14.68 8.31 14.62
CA GLU A 126 14.83 8.33 16.08
C GLU A 126 14.53 7.01 16.80
N HIS A 127 13.71 6.12 16.24
CA HIS A 127 13.17 5.00 17.04
C HIS A 127 13.51 3.60 16.53
N GLY A 128 14.27 3.47 15.44
CA GLY A 128 14.78 2.18 14.98
C GLY A 128 13.73 1.23 14.40
N GLY A 129 12.52 1.73 14.12
CA GLY A 129 11.49 0.98 13.40
C GLY A 129 11.69 1.07 11.89
N LEU A 130 11.14 0.11 11.15
CA LEU A 130 11.14 0.15 9.70
C LEU A 130 10.04 1.09 9.20
N ILE A 131 10.41 2.10 8.40
CA ILE A 131 9.45 2.98 7.75
C ILE A 131 8.98 2.36 6.43
N CYS A 132 7.69 2.01 6.38
CA CYS A 132 7.00 1.58 5.17
C CYS A 132 6.42 2.83 4.48
N MET A 133 6.95 3.19 3.31
CA MET A 133 6.56 4.43 2.65
C MET A 133 5.63 4.18 1.47
N ARG A 134 4.42 4.77 1.53
CA ARG A 134 3.56 4.94 0.36
C ARG A 134 4.01 6.16 -0.42
N ALA A 135 4.80 5.90 -1.46
CA ALA A 135 5.58 6.92 -2.15
C ALA A 135 4.94 7.33 -3.49
N GLU A 136 3.97 8.22 -3.43
CA GLU A 136 3.41 8.94 -4.60
C GLU A 136 3.36 10.44 -4.30
N ASN A 137 3.62 11.30 -5.29
CA ASN A 137 3.47 12.75 -5.15
C ASN A 137 1.99 13.15 -5.07
N GLY A 138 1.40 13.05 -3.88
CA GLY A 138 -0.02 13.28 -3.64
C GLY A 138 -0.47 14.69 -3.98
N VAL A 139 0.39 15.69 -3.79
CA VAL A 139 0.06 17.10 -4.08
C VAL A 139 -0.12 17.33 -5.58
N VAL A 140 0.78 16.79 -6.40
CA VAL A 140 0.67 16.88 -7.88
C VAL A 140 -0.52 16.06 -8.37
N ILE A 141 -0.71 14.85 -7.84
CA ILE A 141 -1.86 14.00 -8.18
C ILE A 141 -3.18 14.72 -7.89
N ASP A 142 -3.32 15.38 -6.74
CA ASP A 142 -4.53 16.14 -6.38
C ASP A 142 -4.84 17.24 -7.41
N VAL A 143 -3.82 17.97 -7.88
CA VAL A 143 -3.96 18.97 -8.94
C VAL A 143 -4.41 18.32 -10.25
N LEU A 144 -3.82 17.17 -10.64
CA LEU A 144 -4.19 16.47 -11.86
C LEU A 144 -5.62 15.94 -11.81
N VAL A 145 -6.05 15.38 -10.68
CA VAL A 145 -7.43 14.92 -10.44
C VAL A 145 -8.41 16.08 -10.57
N LYS A 146 -8.17 17.20 -9.91
CA LYS A 146 -9.04 18.39 -9.98
C LYS A 146 -9.15 18.91 -11.41
N ARG A 147 -8.06 18.97 -12.16
CA ARG A 147 -8.06 19.37 -13.57
C ARG A 147 -8.85 18.42 -14.46
N ALA A 148 -8.70 17.12 -14.27
CA ALA A 148 -9.44 16.13 -15.03
C ALA A 148 -10.94 16.24 -14.81
N LEU A 149 -11.38 16.36 -13.54
CA LEU A 149 -12.80 16.54 -13.20
C LEU A 149 -13.35 17.87 -13.74
N ALA A 150 -12.62 18.96 -13.64
CA ALA A 150 -13.01 20.25 -14.21
C ALA A 150 -13.17 20.22 -15.73
N ALA A 151 -12.44 19.30 -16.42
CA ALA A 151 -12.58 19.05 -17.86
C ALA A 151 -13.71 18.06 -18.20
N GLY A 152 -14.48 17.59 -17.20
CA GLY A 152 -15.57 16.63 -17.40
C GLY A 152 -15.14 15.17 -17.53
N TYR A 153 -13.93 14.84 -17.18
CA TYR A 153 -13.41 13.47 -17.23
C TYR A 153 -13.76 12.72 -15.95
N THR A 154 -14.73 11.82 -15.99
CA THR A 154 -15.28 11.11 -14.83
C THR A 154 -15.07 9.59 -14.87
N ALA A 155 -14.69 9.03 -16.01
CA ALA A 155 -14.56 7.58 -16.20
C ALA A 155 -13.40 6.96 -15.38
N PRO A 156 -13.49 5.67 -15.00
CA PRO A 156 -12.48 4.99 -14.16
C PRO A 156 -11.03 5.10 -14.67
N LYS A 157 -10.80 5.12 -15.99
CA LYS A 157 -9.45 5.24 -16.57
C LYS A 157 -8.70 6.51 -16.16
N TYR A 158 -9.41 7.58 -15.82
CA TYR A 158 -8.77 8.82 -15.39
C TYR A 158 -8.14 8.71 -13.99
N HIS A 159 -8.52 7.69 -13.21
CA HIS A 159 -7.80 7.35 -12.00
C HIS A 159 -6.32 7.06 -12.30
N ALA A 160 -6.03 6.24 -13.30
CA ALA A 160 -4.65 5.93 -13.70
C ALA A 160 -3.97 7.11 -14.41
N LEU A 161 -4.68 7.79 -15.32
CA LEU A 161 -4.13 8.90 -16.09
C LEU A 161 -3.73 10.12 -15.23
N THR A 162 -4.36 10.29 -14.07
CA THR A 162 -4.02 11.35 -13.10
C THR A 162 -2.92 10.92 -12.10
N ARG A 163 -2.42 9.69 -12.21
CA ARG A 163 -1.33 9.12 -11.38
C ARG A 163 -0.19 8.60 -12.26
N PRO A 164 0.54 9.50 -12.97
CA PRO A 164 1.62 9.07 -13.86
C PRO A 164 2.74 8.37 -13.08
N THR A 165 3.48 7.49 -13.76
CA THR A 165 4.63 6.76 -13.19
C THR A 165 5.67 7.71 -12.57
N LYS A 166 5.82 8.91 -13.11
CA LYS A 166 6.73 9.94 -12.59
C LYS A 166 6.31 10.46 -11.20
N ALA A 167 5.01 10.45 -10.87
CA ALA A 167 4.57 10.84 -9.54
C ALA A 167 4.94 9.80 -8.48
N GLU A 168 4.98 8.52 -8.85
CA GLU A 168 5.48 7.44 -8.00
C GLU A 168 7.01 7.49 -7.90
N ALA A 169 7.72 7.60 -9.02
CA ALA A 169 9.19 7.67 -9.05
C ALA A 169 9.73 8.85 -8.23
N GLU A 170 9.12 10.03 -8.34
CA GLU A 170 9.50 11.20 -7.52
C GLU A 170 9.26 10.95 -6.03
N GLY A 171 8.12 10.35 -5.68
CA GLY A 171 7.82 9.98 -4.30
C GLY A 171 8.84 8.99 -3.74
N VAL A 172 9.21 7.95 -4.51
CA VAL A 172 10.22 6.96 -4.11
C VAL A 172 11.60 7.61 -3.95
N HIS A 173 12.02 8.43 -4.92
CA HIS A 173 13.28 9.17 -4.83
C HIS A 173 13.34 10.01 -3.54
N ARG A 174 12.29 10.79 -3.28
CA ARG A 174 12.21 11.65 -2.10
C ARG A 174 12.18 10.84 -0.80
N ALA A 175 11.45 9.73 -0.73
CA ALA A 175 11.43 8.84 0.43
C ALA A 175 12.83 8.29 0.74
N ILE A 176 13.58 7.85 -0.28
CA ILE A 176 14.94 7.36 -0.14
C ILE A 176 15.88 8.48 0.34
N ALA A 177 15.80 9.67 -0.24
CA ALA A 177 16.62 10.81 0.15
C ALA A 177 16.37 11.22 1.61
N ILE A 178 15.12 11.20 2.08
CA ILE A 178 14.77 11.47 3.48
C ILE A 178 15.37 10.38 4.38
N ALA A 179 15.22 9.10 4.01
CA ALA A 179 15.74 7.98 4.77
C ALA A 179 17.29 8.02 4.88
N GLU A 180 17.98 8.40 3.80
CA GLU A 180 19.42 8.59 3.80
C GLU A 180 19.85 9.71 4.77
N MET A 181 19.19 10.87 4.72
CA MET A 181 19.45 11.98 5.66
C MET A 181 19.17 11.57 7.11
N ALA A 182 18.19 10.73 7.34
CA ALA A 182 17.84 10.18 8.65
C ALA A 182 18.73 9.00 9.08
N ASN A 183 19.62 8.51 8.22
CA ASN A 183 20.40 7.29 8.43
C ASN A 183 19.54 6.08 8.84
N SER A 184 18.44 5.88 8.15
CA SER A 184 17.43 4.86 8.45
C SER A 184 17.11 4.01 7.21
N PRO A 185 16.77 2.72 7.37
CA PRO A 185 16.24 1.94 6.27
C PRO A 185 14.84 2.41 5.87
N VAL A 186 14.50 2.22 4.59
CA VAL A 186 13.17 2.49 4.06
C VAL A 186 12.64 1.30 3.27
N TYR A 187 11.35 1.04 3.40
CA TYR A 187 10.63 0.00 2.67
C TYR A 187 9.52 0.63 1.83
N ILE A 188 9.69 0.57 0.51
CA ILE A 188 8.70 1.10 -0.43
C ILE A 188 7.62 0.05 -0.64
N VAL A 189 6.39 0.38 -0.23
CA VAL A 189 5.24 -0.54 -0.36
C VAL A 189 4.64 -0.51 -1.77
N HIS A 190 4.05 -1.63 -2.22
CA HIS A 190 3.26 -1.80 -3.47
C HIS A 190 3.83 -1.06 -4.71
N LEU A 191 5.15 -1.13 -4.95
CA LEU A 191 5.81 -0.49 -6.08
C LEU A 191 5.24 -1.03 -7.40
N SER A 192 4.77 -0.13 -8.27
CA SER A 192 3.94 -0.50 -9.42
C SER A 192 4.59 -0.32 -10.79
N CYS A 193 5.72 0.40 -10.90
CA CYS A 193 6.28 0.76 -12.20
C CYS A 193 7.81 0.77 -12.23
N TYR A 194 8.35 0.69 -13.45
CA TYR A 194 9.80 0.68 -13.66
C TYR A 194 10.48 2.00 -13.30
N ASP A 195 9.82 3.13 -13.54
CA ASP A 195 10.37 4.44 -13.15
C ASP A 195 10.69 4.49 -11.64
N ALA A 196 9.78 3.97 -10.82
CA ALA A 196 9.97 3.88 -9.37
C ALA A 196 11.02 2.82 -8.97
N LEU A 197 11.02 1.66 -9.66
CA LEU A 197 12.02 0.61 -9.42
C LEU A 197 13.44 1.11 -9.66
N LYS A 198 13.66 1.94 -10.66
CA LYS A 198 14.98 2.54 -10.93
C LYS A 198 15.50 3.36 -9.76
N GLU A 199 14.65 4.07 -9.04
CA GLU A 199 15.07 4.83 -7.86
C GLU A 199 15.55 3.90 -6.75
N VAL A 200 14.87 2.76 -6.55
CA VAL A 200 15.31 1.72 -5.60
C VAL A 200 16.64 1.10 -6.05
N GLN A 201 16.77 0.74 -7.33
CA GLN A 201 18.02 0.20 -7.89
C GLN A 201 19.20 1.15 -7.66
N ASN A 202 19.03 2.42 -8.02
CA ASN A 202 20.07 3.44 -7.84
C ASN A 202 20.50 3.56 -6.37
N ALA A 203 19.56 3.54 -5.43
CA ALA A 203 19.85 3.59 -4.00
C ALA A 203 20.62 2.36 -3.53
N ARG A 204 20.22 1.17 -3.95
CA ARG A 204 20.89 -0.09 -3.59
C ARG A 204 22.30 -0.18 -4.19
N ASP A 205 22.50 0.28 -5.42
CA ASP A 205 23.82 0.38 -6.06
C ASP A 205 24.79 1.29 -5.28
N LEU A 206 24.25 2.29 -4.57
CA LEU A 206 24.99 3.15 -3.64
C LEU A 206 25.16 2.53 -2.25
N GLY A 207 24.61 1.35 -1.99
CA GLY A 207 24.67 0.66 -0.70
C GLY A 207 23.67 1.17 0.34
N LEU A 208 22.67 1.95 -0.07
CA LEU A 208 21.63 2.44 0.83
C LEU A 208 20.65 1.30 1.18
N PRO A 209 20.13 1.23 2.42
CA PRO A 209 19.19 0.20 2.87
C PRO A 209 17.75 0.51 2.38
N ALA A 210 17.57 0.50 1.07
CA ALA A 210 16.27 0.68 0.41
C ALA A 210 15.72 -0.68 -0.01
N TYR A 211 14.53 -1.02 0.48
CA TYR A 211 13.80 -2.25 0.19
C TYR A 211 12.48 -1.92 -0.48
N ALA A 212 11.92 -2.87 -1.23
CA ALA A 212 10.65 -2.66 -1.88
C ALA A 212 9.86 -3.96 -2.08
N GLU A 213 8.55 -3.83 -2.12
CA GLU A 213 7.63 -4.87 -2.54
C GLU A 213 6.90 -4.47 -3.83
N THR A 214 6.44 -5.48 -4.56
CA THR A 214 5.44 -5.32 -5.61
C THR A 214 4.28 -6.28 -5.36
N CYS A 215 3.24 -6.21 -6.17
CA CYS A 215 2.05 -7.02 -5.99
C CYS A 215 1.69 -7.78 -7.28
N PRO A 216 0.99 -8.95 -7.18
CA PRO A 216 0.59 -9.73 -8.33
C PRO A 216 -0.15 -8.93 -9.40
N GLN A 217 -0.99 -7.97 -9.00
CA GLN A 217 -1.73 -7.13 -9.93
C GLN A 217 -0.82 -6.31 -10.84
N TYR A 218 0.34 -5.85 -10.39
CA TYR A 218 1.31 -5.12 -11.23
C TYR A 218 2.15 -6.04 -12.10
N LEU A 219 2.27 -7.31 -11.74
CA LEU A 219 3.01 -8.32 -12.49
C LEU A 219 2.17 -8.97 -13.59
N LEU A 220 0.83 -8.98 -13.46
CA LEU A 220 -0.06 -9.79 -14.30
C LEU A 220 -1.18 -9.00 -14.98
N LEU A 221 -1.58 -7.85 -14.43
CA LEU A 221 -2.64 -7.00 -14.96
C LEU A 221 -2.04 -5.69 -15.52
N ASP A 222 -2.74 -5.04 -16.44
CA ASP A 222 -2.25 -3.81 -17.07
C ASP A 222 -3.36 -2.75 -17.25
N TYR A 223 -2.96 -1.56 -17.71
CA TYR A 223 -3.80 -0.39 -17.90
C TYR A 223 -5.03 -0.65 -18.78
N SER A 224 -4.96 -1.57 -19.75
CA SER A 224 -6.06 -1.85 -20.68
C SER A 224 -7.37 -2.25 -19.98
N LEU A 225 -7.27 -2.76 -18.75
CA LEU A 225 -8.44 -3.13 -17.95
C LEU A 225 -9.30 -1.93 -17.53
N TYR A 226 -8.72 -0.73 -17.48
CA TYR A 226 -9.49 0.50 -17.23
C TYR A 226 -10.31 0.95 -18.43
N GLU A 227 -9.98 0.49 -19.64
CA GLU A 227 -10.65 0.85 -20.89
C GLU A 227 -11.88 -0.04 -21.19
N LYS A 228 -12.21 -0.97 -20.30
CA LYS A 228 -13.42 -1.78 -20.42
C LYS A 228 -14.66 -0.89 -20.53
N PRO A 229 -15.67 -1.31 -21.32
CA PRO A 229 -16.84 -0.48 -21.59
C PRO A 229 -17.64 -0.11 -20.34
N GLY A 230 -18.25 1.06 -20.37
CA GLY A 230 -19.05 1.59 -19.26
C GLY A 230 -18.25 1.79 -18.00
N PHE A 231 -18.76 1.28 -16.90
CA PHE A 231 -18.13 1.41 -15.57
C PHE A 231 -17.33 0.16 -15.15
N GLU A 232 -17.16 -0.83 -16.05
CA GLU A 232 -16.48 -2.10 -15.77
C GLU A 232 -14.99 -1.91 -15.33
N GLY A 233 -14.33 -0.85 -15.82
CA GLY A 233 -12.98 -0.50 -15.42
C GLY A 233 -12.82 -0.16 -13.93
N ALA A 234 -13.91 0.20 -13.24
CA ALA A 234 -13.90 0.51 -11.81
C ALA A 234 -13.46 -0.68 -10.94
N LYS A 235 -13.68 -1.92 -11.39
CA LYS A 235 -13.24 -3.15 -10.72
C LYS A 235 -11.73 -3.14 -10.42
N TYR A 236 -10.96 -2.48 -11.28
CA TYR A 236 -9.50 -2.47 -11.27
C TYR A 236 -8.92 -1.18 -10.66
N VAL A 237 -9.78 -0.27 -10.19
CA VAL A 237 -9.33 0.96 -9.53
C VAL A 237 -8.70 0.62 -8.19
N MET A 238 -7.39 0.82 -8.11
CA MET A 238 -6.53 0.66 -6.95
C MET A 238 -5.40 1.69 -6.99
N THR A 239 -4.70 1.88 -5.91
CA THR A 239 -3.64 2.90 -5.84
C THR A 239 -2.39 2.35 -5.16
N PRO A 240 -1.21 2.34 -5.85
CA PRO A 240 -0.98 2.83 -7.22
C PRO A 240 -1.81 2.13 -8.27
N PRO A 241 -2.10 2.79 -9.42
CA PRO A 241 -2.91 2.18 -10.47
C PRO A 241 -2.13 1.13 -11.25
N LEU A 242 -2.85 0.27 -11.98
CA LEU A 242 -2.26 -0.60 -12.99
C LEU A 242 -1.54 0.24 -14.05
N ARG A 243 -0.39 -0.24 -14.49
CA ARG A 243 0.50 0.43 -15.45
C ARG A 243 0.45 -0.23 -16.83
N ASP A 244 1.08 0.41 -17.80
CA ASP A 244 1.26 -0.19 -19.11
C ASP A 244 2.02 -1.51 -19.01
N ARG A 245 1.66 -2.46 -19.86
CA ARG A 245 2.17 -3.84 -19.85
C ARG A 245 3.70 -3.94 -19.89
N GLU A 246 4.37 -2.97 -20.48
CA GLU A 246 5.83 -2.95 -20.55
C GLU A 246 6.54 -2.89 -19.18
N ASN A 247 5.82 -2.48 -18.11
CA ASN A 247 6.35 -2.48 -16.76
C ASN A 247 6.49 -3.89 -16.18
N GLN A 248 5.66 -4.84 -16.60
CA GLN A 248 5.60 -6.19 -16.02
C GLN A 248 6.95 -6.92 -16.08
N GLU A 249 7.54 -7.04 -17.28
CA GLU A 249 8.84 -7.72 -17.44
C GLU A 249 9.96 -7.04 -16.63
N LYS A 250 9.90 -5.73 -16.48
CA LYS A 250 10.87 -4.95 -15.71
C LYS A 250 10.74 -5.22 -14.20
N LEU A 251 9.49 -5.34 -13.69
CA LEU A 251 9.24 -5.72 -12.30
C LEU A 251 9.65 -7.18 -12.04
N TRP A 252 9.34 -8.10 -12.97
CA TRP A 252 9.81 -9.49 -12.89
C TRP A 252 11.34 -9.58 -12.87
N ARG A 253 12.02 -8.73 -13.63
CA ARG A 253 13.48 -8.63 -13.59
C ARG A 253 13.94 -8.14 -12.23
N GLY A 254 13.31 -7.11 -11.66
CA GLY A 254 13.60 -6.60 -10.33
C GLY A 254 13.52 -7.66 -9.23
N LEU A 255 12.52 -8.56 -9.32
CA LEU A 255 12.41 -9.72 -8.42
C LEU A 255 13.57 -10.72 -8.63
N ARG A 256 13.98 -10.98 -9.87
CA ARG A 256 15.09 -11.88 -10.17
C ARG A 256 16.45 -11.35 -9.75
N SER A 257 16.65 -10.03 -9.78
CA SER A 257 17.91 -9.36 -9.41
C SER A 257 17.98 -8.91 -7.95
N ASP A 258 16.95 -9.24 -7.14
CA ASP A 258 16.84 -8.80 -5.74
C ASP A 258 16.74 -7.28 -5.56
N ASP A 259 16.25 -6.56 -6.56
CA ASP A 259 15.88 -5.15 -6.44
C ASP A 259 14.49 -4.96 -5.82
N LEU A 260 13.66 -6.00 -5.93
CA LEU A 260 12.39 -6.19 -5.24
C LEU A 260 12.51 -7.45 -4.39
N GLN A 261 12.31 -7.35 -3.09
CA GLN A 261 12.53 -8.46 -2.15
C GLN A 261 11.25 -9.22 -1.82
N VAL A 262 10.08 -8.60 -1.99
CA VAL A 262 8.80 -9.12 -1.51
C VAL A 262 7.73 -9.01 -2.59
N ILE A 263 6.86 -10.04 -2.64
CA ILE A 263 5.56 -10.00 -3.31
C ILE A 263 4.50 -10.00 -2.22
N SER A 264 3.82 -8.88 -2.05
CA SER A 264 2.65 -8.70 -1.18
C SER A 264 1.38 -8.59 -2.02
N THR A 265 0.21 -8.44 -1.42
CA THR A 265 -1.03 -8.34 -2.22
C THR A 265 -1.67 -6.97 -2.21
N ASP A 266 -1.48 -6.18 -1.17
CA ASP A 266 -2.27 -4.98 -0.93
C ASP A 266 -3.78 -5.28 -0.97
N HIS A 267 -4.16 -6.44 -0.39
CA HIS A 267 -5.53 -6.93 -0.38
C HIS A 267 -6.46 -5.96 0.35
N CYS A 268 -7.31 -5.31 -0.42
CA CYS A 268 -8.30 -4.33 0.06
C CYS A 268 -9.51 -4.35 -0.88
N PRO A 269 -10.34 -5.41 -0.85
CA PRO A 269 -11.41 -5.58 -1.81
C PRO A 269 -12.60 -4.66 -1.53
N PHE A 270 -13.25 -4.24 -2.61
CA PHE A 270 -14.52 -3.51 -2.58
C PHE A 270 -15.49 -4.12 -3.60
N CYS A 271 -16.70 -4.43 -3.17
CA CYS A 271 -17.74 -4.93 -4.06
C CYS A 271 -18.08 -3.91 -5.15
N MET A 272 -18.35 -4.40 -6.35
CA MET A 272 -18.75 -3.53 -7.46
C MET A 272 -20.01 -2.76 -7.12
N LYS A 273 -21.06 -3.50 -6.77
CA LYS A 273 -22.34 -2.95 -6.34
C LYS A 273 -22.19 -2.32 -4.94
N GLU A 274 -22.81 -1.17 -4.76
CA GLU A 274 -22.88 -0.42 -3.49
C GLU A 274 -21.57 0.25 -3.05
N GLN A 275 -20.39 -0.28 -3.46
CA GLN A 275 -19.09 0.31 -3.05
C GLN A 275 -18.38 0.99 -4.22
N LYS A 276 -17.92 0.28 -5.25
CA LYS A 276 -17.27 0.92 -6.42
C LYS A 276 -18.20 1.91 -7.12
N GLU A 277 -19.50 1.64 -7.13
CA GLU A 277 -20.53 2.51 -7.71
C GLU A 277 -20.65 3.90 -7.03
N LEU A 278 -20.08 4.11 -5.84
CA LEU A 278 -19.95 5.44 -5.23
C LEU A 278 -19.23 6.45 -6.14
N GLY A 279 -18.41 5.96 -7.06
CA GLY A 279 -17.66 6.78 -8.01
C GLY A 279 -18.17 6.75 -9.45
N VAL A 280 -19.42 6.36 -9.70
CA VAL A 280 -19.96 6.22 -11.08
C VAL A 280 -19.89 7.51 -11.89
N ASP A 281 -20.10 8.66 -11.26
CA ASP A 281 -20.05 9.99 -11.88
C ASP A 281 -18.73 10.76 -11.57
N ASP A 282 -17.82 10.17 -10.80
CA ASP A 282 -16.60 10.79 -10.34
C ASP A 282 -15.56 9.74 -9.95
N PHE A 283 -14.60 9.49 -10.86
CA PHE A 283 -13.56 8.46 -10.64
C PHE A 283 -12.78 8.62 -9.34
N SER A 284 -12.70 9.83 -8.79
CA SER A 284 -11.97 10.10 -7.54
C SER A 284 -12.69 9.55 -6.30
N LYS A 285 -13.98 9.20 -6.44
CA LYS A 285 -14.81 8.61 -5.39
C LYS A 285 -14.91 7.08 -5.47
N ILE A 286 -14.32 6.47 -6.48
CA ILE A 286 -14.26 5.01 -6.55
C ILE A 286 -13.35 4.52 -5.41
N PRO A 287 -13.83 3.71 -4.46
CA PRO A 287 -12.97 3.13 -3.42
C PRO A 287 -11.80 2.37 -4.05
N ASN A 288 -10.57 2.71 -3.64
CA ASN A 288 -9.36 2.19 -4.25
C ASN A 288 -8.92 0.90 -3.57
N GLY A 289 -8.84 -0.18 -4.32
CA GLY A 289 -8.38 -1.47 -3.84
C GLY A 289 -8.98 -2.64 -4.60
N GLY A 290 -8.42 -3.81 -4.42
CA GLY A 290 -8.85 -5.03 -5.03
C GLY A 290 -8.46 -6.26 -4.23
N PRO A 291 -9.01 -7.45 -4.54
CA PRO A 291 -8.63 -8.71 -3.92
C PRO A 291 -7.24 -9.15 -4.41
N GLY A 292 -6.52 -9.93 -3.60
CA GLY A 292 -5.20 -10.45 -3.98
C GLY A 292 -4.69 -11.57 -3.08
N VAL A 293 -5.12 -11.63 -1.82
CA VAL A 293 -4.53 -12.51 -0.80
C VAL A 293 -4.64 -14.01 -1.13
N GLU A 294 -5.65 -14.42 -1.90
CA GLU A 294 -5.86 -15.79 -2.37
C GLU A 294 -4.97 -16.15 -3.58
N ASN A 295 -4.47 -15.17 -4.33
CA ASN A 295 -3.88 -15.37 -5.66
C ASN A 295 -2.36 -15.15 -5.69
N ARG A 296 -1.68 -15.12 -4.53
CA ARG A 296 -0.27 -14.75 -4.45
C ARG A 296 0.69 -15.94 -4.61
N MET A 297 0.30 -17.15 -4.18
CA MET A 297 1.13 -18.36 -4.21
C MET A 297 0.89 -19.21 -5.45
#